data_b5f87c106ccc167e9166ea28857e1448
#
_entry.id   b5f87c106ccc167e9166ea28857e1448
#
_cell.length_a   1.000
_cell.length_b   1.000
_cell.length_c   1.000
_cell.angle_alpha   90.00
_cell.angle_beta   90.00
_cell.angle_gamma   90.00
#
_symmetry.space_group_name_H-M   'P 1'
#
loop_
_entity.id
_entity.type
_entity.pdbx_description
1 polymer ?
#
loop_
_entity_poly.entity_id
_entity_poly.type
_entity_poly.pdbx_seq_one_letter_code
_entity_poly.pdbx_strand_id
1 'polypeptide(L)'
;IAYVHMGDDDGDVFFNTLKEYTSVTKVDLTEISSFTKSIAAYNVIIVGHHKSNESPWKSYKYSSAELASLKEISKLRTSNLVLAEFAKPYALIDVDLQGINSVVIGYQNSKIAQEKVAEVIFGAIGSNGLLPVTANPELPVNKSIKLDSLLRLGYSIPERVGINSSKLAMVDKLVQNGIDSLMFPGAQVLVARKGKVIYSKSFGKPTYDSKELLTNDYIFDLASLTKILSTLPIVMKMEEQGKISLNQ
;
A
#
# COMPACT_ATOMS: atom_id res chain seq x y z
N ILE A 1 1.71 10.23 -2.78
CA ILE A 1 2.57 9.24 -3.43
C ILE A 1 2.25 9.21 -4.92
N ALA A 2 3.26 9.19 -5.79
CA ALA A 2 3.10 8.89 -7.21
C ALA A 2 3.40 7.42 -7.48
N TYR A 3 2.61 6.77 -8.31
CA TYR A 3 2.90 5.46 -8.87
C TYR A 3 3.16 5.59 -10.37
N VAL A 4 4.28 5.06 -10.81
CA VAL A 4 4.70 5.03 -12.21
C VAL A 4 4.76 3.56 -12.66
N HIS A 5 3.98 3.23 -13.67
CA HIS A 5 3.98 1.91 -14.28
C HIS A 5 5.04 1.84 -15.38
N MET A 6 5.88 0.83 -15.35
CA MET A 6 6.82 0.43 -16.40
C MET A 6 6.61 -1.04 -16.75
N GLY A 7 7.01 -1.42 -17.92
CA GLY A 7 6.83 -2.80 -18.43
C GLY A 7 5.62 -2.93 -19.35
N ASP A 8 5.40 -4.15 -19.79
CA ASP A 8 4.41 -4.52 -20.82
C ASP A 8 3.32 -5.47 -20.28
N ASP A 9 3.24 -5.63 -18.96
CA ASP A 9 2.26 -6.48 -18.29
C ASP A 9 1.46 -5.70 -17.24
N ASP A 10 0.38 -6.30 -16.75
CA ASP A 10 -0.58 -5.68 -15.82
C ASP A 10 0.03 -5.40 -14.42
N GLY A 11 -0.15 -4.21 -13.92
CA GLY A 11 0.22 -3.74 -12.58
C GLY A 11 -0.97 -3.25 -11.75
N ASP A 12 -2.21 -3.50 -12.16
CA ASP A 12 -3.38 -2.93 -11.51
C ASP A 12 -3.61 -3.49 -10.11
N VAL A 13 -3.28 -4.76 -9.85
CA VAL A 13 -3.36 -5.33 -8.49
C VAL A 13 -2.39 -4.62 -7.56
N PHE A 14 -1.17 -4.33 -8.02
CA PHE A 14 -0.20 -3.57 -7.23
C PHE A 14 -0.70 -2.16 -6.94
N PHE A 15 -1.11 -1.43 -7.97
CA PHE A 15 -1.64 -0.08 -7.82
C PHE A 15 -2.85 -0.01 -6.88
N ASN A 16 -3.82 -0.92 -7.04
CA ASN A 16 -4.99 -0.98 -6.17
C ASN A 16 -4.61 -1.32 -4.72
N THR A 17 -3.65 -2.24 -4.52
CA THR A 17 -3.17 -2.56 -3.16
C THR A 17 -2.44 -1.38 -2.50
N LEU A 18 -1.65 -0.60 -3.26
CA LEU A 18 -1.04 0.62 -2.73
C LEU A 18 -2.10 1.61 -2.25
N LYS A 19 -3.20 1.77 -2.98
CA LYS A 19 -4.32 2.68 -2.64
C LYS A 19 -5.07 2.28 -1.37
N GLU A 20 -5.03 1.02 -0.96
CA GLU A 20 -5.61 0.58 0.31
C GLU A 20 -4.87 1.20 1.52
N TYR A 21 -3.60 1.57 1.36
CA TYR A 21 -2.78 2.12 2.43
C TYR A 21 -2.76 3.65 2.49
N THR A 22 -2.90 4.31 1.34
CA THR A 22 -2.80 5.77 1.25
C THR A 22 -3.26 6.29 -0.12
N SER A 23 -3.42 7.60 -0.24
CA SER A 23 -3.67 8.24 -1.55
C SER A 23 -2.48 8.06 -2.47
N VAL A 24 -2.69 7.37 -3.59
CA VAL A 24 -1.69 7.12 -4.64
C VAL A 24 -2.25 7.56 -5.97
N THR A 25 -1.49 8.39 -6.68
CA THR A 25 -1.84 8.87 -8.03
C THR A 25 -1.02 8.10 -9.06
N LYS A 26 -1.69 7.48 -10.03
CA LYS A 26 -1.01 6.89 -11.19
C LYS A 26 -0.59 8.01 -12.14
N VAL A 27 0.67 8.02 -12.54
CA VAL A 27 1.25 9.02 -13.44
C VAL A 27 1.80 8.32 -14.67
N ASP A 28 1.32 8.74 -15.84
CA ASP A 28 1.71 8.14 -17.12
C ASP A 28 3.01 8.74 -17.67
N LEU A 29 3.85 7.88 -18.28
CA LEU A 29 5.15 8.22 -18.86
C LEU A 29 5.05 8.90 -20.27
N THR A 30 4.08 9.78 -20.49
CA THR A 30 3.79 10.28 -21.85
C THR A 30 4.80 11.26 -22.41
N GLU A 31 5.46 12.09 -21.58
CA GLU A 31 6.55 12.99 -21.98
C GLU A 31 7.51 13.25 -20.83
N ILE A 32 8.80 12.95 -21.00
CA ILE A 32 9.81 13.02 -19.92
C ILE A 32 9.90 14.41 -19.28
N SER A 33 9.80 15.49 -20.06
CA SER A 33 9.95 16.86 -19.54
C SER A 33 8.73 17.38 -18.76
N SER A 34 7.52 17.02 -19.17
CA SER A 34 6.29 17.34 -18.44
C SER A 34 6.10 16.39 -17.26
N PHE A 35 6.47 15.13 -17.45
CA PHE A 35 6.42 14.06 -16.45
C PHE A 35 7.28 14.38 -15.22
N THR A 36 8.55 14.76 -15.38
CA THR A 36 9.44 15.08 -14.24
C THR A 36 8.92 16.24 -13.40
N LYS A 37 8.28 17.24 -14.02
CA LYS A 37 7.64 18.33 -13.28
C LYS A 37 6.43 17.87 -12.50
N SER A 38 5.59 17.00 -13.07
CA SER A 38 4.37 16.51 -12.41
C SER A 38 4.69 15.62 -11.21
N ILE A 39 5.68 14.73 -11.30
CA ILE A 39 6.06 13.84 -10.21
C ILE A 39 6.93 14.48 -9.14
N ALA A 40 7.62 15.58 -9.43
CA ALA A 40 8.44 16.31 -8.46
C ALA A 40 7.63 16.89 -7.28
N ALA A 41 6.31 17.00 -7.43
CA ALA A 41 5.40 17.43 -6.36
C ALA A 41 5.14 16.33 -5.30
N TYR A 42 5.57 15.09 -5.54
CA TYR A 42 5.32 13.97 -4.62
C TYR A 42 6.55 13.67 -3.77
N ASN A 43 6.34 13.42 -2.48
CA ASN A 43 7.40 13.06 -1.53
C ASN A 43 7.93 11.62 -1.71
N VAL A 44 7.11 10.75 -2.30
CA VAL A 44 7.46 9.36 -2.58
C VAL A 44 7.00 9.02 -3.99
N ILE A 45 7.89 8.39 -4.74
CA ILE A 45 7.63 7.84 -6.07
C ILE A 45 7.85 6.34 -6.00
N ILE A 46 6.85 5.58 -6.40
CA ILE A 46 6.94 4.12 -6.52
C ILE A 46 6.91 3.78 -8.00
N VAL A 47 7.98 3.19 -8.49
CA VAL A 47 8.05 2.66 -9.86
C VAL A 47 7.81 1.16 -9.79
N GLY A 48 6.78 0.66 -10.48
CA GLY A 48 6.53 -0.76 -10.66
C GLY A 48 6.95 -1.20 -12.06
N HIS A 49 7.93 -2.11 -12.14
CA HIS A 49 8.33 -2.72 -13.41
C HIS A 49 7.67 -4.09 -13.54
N HIS A 50 6.70 -4.19 -14.45
CA HIS A 50 5.82 -5.34 -14.64
C HIS A 50 6.12 -6.05 -15.95
N LYS A 51 6.62 -7.29 -15.86
CA LYS A 51 6.91 -8.13 -17.03
C LYS A 51 6.23 -9.49 -16.91
N SER A 52 5.63 -9.95 -18.01
CA SER A 52 4.95 -11.23 -18.06
C SER A 52 5.88 -12.41 -17.82
N ASN A 53 5.42 -13.36 -17.00
CA ASN A 53 6.10 -14.65 -16.79
C ASN A 53 5.49 -15.79 -17.63
N GLU A 54 4.51 -15.49 -18.49
CA GLU A 54 3.77 -16.50 -19.26
C GLU A 54 4.62 -17.20 -20.31
N SER A 55 5.71 -16.57 -20.76
CA SER A 55 6.60 -17.14 -21.77
C SER A 55 8.05 -16.91 -21.40
N PRO A 56 8.89 -17.97 -21.43
CA PRO A 56 10.33 -17.83 -21.21
C PRO A 56 11.06 -17.04 -22.31
N TRP A 57 10.40 -16.84 -23.43
CA TRP A 57 10.94 -16.12 -24.60
C TRP A 57 10.67 -14.62 -24.56
N LYS A 58 9.72 -14.13 -23.74
CA LYS A 58 9.50 -12.71 -23.55
C LYS A 58 10.68 -12.09 -22.79
N SER A 59 11.12 -10.92 -23.22
CA SER A 59 12.16 -10.18 -22.52
C SER A 59 11.66 -9.72 -21.14
N TYR A 60 12.45 -10.00 -20.13
CA TYR A 60 12.25 -9.47 -18.76
C TYR A 60 13.02 -8.17 -18.52
N LYS A 61 13.84 -7.74 -19.49
CA LYS A 61 14.69 -6.55 -19.37
C LYS A 61 13.91 -5.25 -19.57
N TYR A 62 14.44 -4.21 -18.99
CA TYR A 62 14.02 -2.84 -19.30
C TYR A 62 14.33 -2.50 -20.75
N SER A 63 13.45 -1.77 -21.41
CA SER A 63 13.72 -1.09 -22.66
C SER A 63 14.65 0.11 -22.44
N SER A 64 15.29 0.59 -23.50
CA SER A 64 16.13 1.79 -23.42
C SER A 64 15.33 3.03 -22.98
N ALA A 65 14.06 3.11 -23.36
CA ALA A 65 13.16 4.20 -22.95
C ALA A 65 12.82 4.12 -21.45
N GLU A 66 12.54 2.93 -20.92
CA GLU A 66 12.29 2.71 -19.48
C GLU A 66 13.53 3.04 -18.65
N LEU A 67 14.72 2.61 -19.07
CA LEU A 67 15.98 2.96 -18.40
C LEU A 67 16.23 4.48 -18.39
N ALA A 68 16.00 5.14 -19.53
CA ALA A 68 16.14 6.60 -19.61
C ALA A 68 15.15 7.32 -18.68
N SER A 69 13.89 6.88 -18.63
CA SER A 69 12.87 7.42 -17.74
C SER A 69 13.21 7.19 -16.28
N LEU A 70 13.64 5.99 -15.90
CA LEU A 70 14.04 5.67 -14.54
C LEU A 70 15.23 6.52 -14.08
N LYS A 71 16.21 6.74 -14.98
CA LYS A 71 17.35 7.60 -14.73
C LYS A 71 16.95 9.07 -14.50
N GLU A 72 15.97 9.59 -15.23
CA GLU A 72 15.48 10.95 -15.01
C GLU A 72 14.70 11.05 -13.67
N ILE A 73 13.90 10.05 -13.33
CA ILE A 73 13.20 9.99 -12.03
C ILE A 73 14.21 9.93 -10.88
N SER A 74 15.28 9.13 -10.99
CA SER A 74 16.28 8.98 -9.94
C SER A 74 17.09 10.23 -9.64
N LYS A 75 17.08 11.22 -10.53
CA LYS A 75 17.69 12.55 -10.31
C LYS A 75 16.86 13.48 -9.43
N LEU A 76 15.60 13.16 -9.18
CA LEU A 76 14.70 13.96 -8.34
C LEU A 76 15.10 13.83 -6.88
N ARG A 77 15.81 14.84 -6.34
CA ARG A 77 16.34 14.84 -4.97
C ARG A 77 15.30 15.13 -3.89
N THR A 78 14.11 15.58 -4.28
CA THR A 78 13.02 15.95 -3.35
C THR A 78 12.12 14.79 -2.97
N SER A 79 12.25 13.65 -3.65
CA SER A 79 11.38 12.49 -3.48
C SER A 79 12.20 11.25 -3.09
N ASN A 80 11.59 10.38 -2.29
CA ASN A 80 12.10 9.03 -2.08
C ASN A 80 11.62 8.13 -3.22
N LEU A 81 12.55 7.45 -3.87
CA LEU A 81 12.27 6.55 -4.98
C LEU A 81 12.33 5.09 -4.54
N VAL A 82 11.23 4.39 -4.70
CA VAL A 82 11.12 2.94 -4.47
C VAL A 82 10.92 2.25 -5.81
N LEU A 83 11.77 1.28 -6.14
CA LEU A 83 11.64 0.44 -7.31
C LEU A 83 11.07 -0.92 -6.91
N ALA A 84 9.88 -1.25 -7.40
CA ALA A 84 9.24 -2.55 -7.26
C ALA A 84 9.42 -3.36 -8.54
N GLU A 85 10.23 -4.42 -8.47
CA GLU A 85 10.60 -5.26 -9.61
C GLU A 85 9.77 -6.53 -9.65
N PHE A 86 8.91 -6.69 -10.66
CA PHE A 86 8.04 -7.85 -10.85
C PHE A 86 8.52 -8.76 -11.97
N ALA A 87 9.83 -8.82 -12.16
CA ALA A 87 10.48 -9.75 -13.09
C ALA A 87 11.60 -10.52 -12.38
N LYS A 88 12.35 -11.30 -13.15
CA LYS A 88 13.55 -11.98 -12.67
C LYS A 88 14.57 -10.95 -12.19
N PRO A 89 15.34 -11.21 -11.12
CA PRO A 89 16.35 -10.27 -10.59
C PRO A 89 17.35 -9.78 -11.66
N TYR A 90 17.63 -10.58 -12.66
CA TYR A 90 18.48 -10.22 -13.80
C TYR A 90 17.96 -9.04 -14.64
N ALA A 91 16.69 -8.63 -14.47
CA ALA A 91 16.17 -7.40 -15.09
C ALA A 91 16.96 -6.16 -14.64
N LEU A 92 17.51 -6.20 -13.43
CA LEU A 92 18.24 -5.09 -12.82
C LEU A 92 19.69 -4.95 -13.29
N ILE A 93 20.18 -5.84 -14.19
CA ILE A 93 21.60 -5.86 -14.61
C ILE A 93 22.06 -4.55 -15.24
N ASP A 94 21.18 -3.93 -16.01
CA ASP A 94 21.45 -2.69 -16.76
C ASP A 94 20.90 -1.43 -16.02
N VAL A 95 20.32 -1.59 -14.82
CA VAL A 95 19.73 -0.50 -14.03
C VAL A 95 20.80 0.20 -13.19
N ASP A 96 20.93 1.52 -13.38
CA ASP A 96 21.69 2.39 -12.50
C ASP A 96 20.88 2.63 -11.21
N LEU A 97 21.38 2.13 -10.09
CA LEU A 97 20.70 2.25 -8.79
C LEU A 97 20.96 3.59 -8.09
N GLN A 98 21.80 4.46 -8.66
CA GLN A 98 22.09 5.76 -8.07
C GLN A 98 20.80 6.62 -7.99
N GLY A 99 20.46 7.06 -6.80
CA GLY A 99 19.25 7.85 -6.54
C GLY A 99 17.98 7.02 -6.31
N ILE A 100 18.07 5.68 -6.38
CA ILE A 100 16.99 4.78 -5.96
C ILE A 100 17.20 4.44 -4.48
N ASN A 101 16.23 4.82 -3.63
CA ASN A 101 16.35 4.65 -2.18
C ASN A 101 16.10 3.21 -1.74
N SER A 102 15.24 2.48 -2.43
CA SER A 102 14.89 1.10 -2.09
C SER A 102 14.51 0.30 -3.33
N VAL A 103 14.92 -0.97 -3.36
CA VAL A 103 14.51 -1.94 -4.37
C VAL A 103 13.79 -3.10 -3.68
N VAL A 104 12.56 -3.41 -4.12
CA VAL A 104 11.78 -4.55 -3.63
C VAL A 104 11.54 -5.50 -4.80
N ILE A 105 12.01 -6.74 -4.68
CA ILE A 105 11.94 -7.73 -5.77
C ILE A 105 10.82 -8.73 -5.49
N GLY A 106 9.79 -8.72 -6.33
CA GLY A 106 8.67 -9.65 -6.30
C GLY A 106 8.91 -10.95 -7.07
N TYR A 107 10.01 -11.03 -7.85
CA TYR A 107 10.45 -12.17 -8.68
C TYR A 107 9.53 -12.54 -9.83
N GLN A 108 8.28 -12.17 -9.79
CA GLN A 108 7.27 -12.48 -10.82
C GLN A 108 6.11 -11.48 -10.76
N ASN A 109 5.39 -11.34 -11.89
CA ASN A 109 4.24 -10.43 -11.99
C ASN A 109 2.90 -11.14 -11.70
N SER A 110 2.86 -12.03 -10.70
CA SER A 110 1.59 -12.62 -10.27
C SER A 110 0.82 -11.68 -9.36
N LYS A 111 -0.51 -11.79 -9.34
CA LYS A 111 -1.39 -11.01 -8.46
C LYS A 111 -0.94 -11.07 -6.99
N ILE A 112 -0.54 -12.27 -6.53
CA ILE A 112 -0.05 -12.47 -5.15
C ILE A 112 1.27 -11.73 -4.93
N ALA A 113 2.22 -11.77 -5.87
CA ALA A 113 3.48 -11.04 -5.75
C ALA A 113 3.23 -9.52 -5.69
N GLN A 114 2.34 -9.02 -6.52
CA GLN A 114 1.94 -7.61 -6.52
C GLN A 114 1.35 -7.18 -5.17
N GLU A 115 0.40 -7.95 -4.60
CA GLU A 115 -0.13 -7.71 -3.26
C GLU A 115 0.98 -7.72 -2.19
N LYS A 116 1.86 -8.73 -2.20
CA LYS A 116 2.89 -8.88 -1.18
C LYS A 116 3.97 -7.80 -1.23
N VAL A 117 4.38 -7.37 -2.41
CA VAL A 117 5.33 -6.26 -2.56
C VAL A 117 4.74 -4.97 -2.00
N ALA A 118 3.47 -4.67 -2.26
CA ALA A 118 2.79 -3.53 -1.66
C ALA A 118 2.72 -3.64 -0.12
N GLU A 119 2.40 -4.83 0.42
CA GLU A 119 2.38 -5.09 1.86
C GLU A 119 3.76 -4.87 2.50
N VAL A 120 4.86 -5.26 1.83
CA VAL A 120 6.24 -5.02 2.29
C VAL A 120 6.55 -3.52 2.30
N ILE A 121 6.25 -2.80 1.22
CA ILE A 121 6.50 -1.36 1.09
C ILE A 121 5.85 -0.57 2.24
N PHE A 122 4.63 -0.96 2.61
CA PHE A 122 3.91 -0.30 3.70
C PHE A 122 4.12 -0.94 5.09
N GLY A 123 4.96 -1.97 5.20
CA GLY A 123 5.30 -2.61 6.48
C GLY A 123 4.21 -3.48 7.09
N ALA A 124 3.18 -3.87 6.31
CA ALA A 124 2.15 -4.80 6.77
C ALA A 124 2.72 -6.22 6.97
N ILE A 125 3.74 -6.57 6.22
CA ILE A 125 4.55 -7.78 6.41
C ILE A 125 6.02 -7.42 6.38
N GLY A 126 6.84 -8.23 7.04
CA GLY A 126 8.29 -8.13 6.99
C GLY A 126 8.88 -8.80 5.75
N SER A 127 10.17 -8.62 5.54
CA SER A 127 10.96 -9.29 4.50
C SER A 127 12.28 -9.79 5.10
N ASN A 128 12.60 -11.07 4.88
CA ASN A 128 13.85 -11.70 5.30
C ASN A 128 14.49 -12.53 4.18
N GLY A 129 14.01 -12.36 2.94
CA GLY A 129 14.55 -13.06 1.77
C GLY A 129 15.98 -12.63 1.46
N LEU A 130 16.81 -13.56 1.02
CA LEU A 130 18.14 -13.31 0.49
C LEU A 130 18.08 -13.34 -1.03
N LEU A 131 18.83 -12.45 -1.68
CA LEU A 131 18.91 -12.45 -3.14
C LEU A 131 19.61 -13.73 -3.61
N PRO A 132 18.95 -14.59 -4.42
CA PRO A 132 19.49 -15.91 -4.77
C PRO A 132 20.58 -15.85 -5.85
N VAL A 133 20.72 -14.72 -6.51
CA VAL A 133 21.66 -14.47 -7.60
C VAL A 133 22.25 -13.07 -7.53
N THR A 134 23.37 -12.83 -8.15
CA THR A 134 23.85 -11.47 -8.39
C THR A 134 23.03 -10.83 -9.51
N ALA A 135 22.25 -9.81 -9.17
CA ALA A 135 21.41 -9.07 -10.14
C ALA A 135 22.22 -8.01 -10.87
N ASN A 136 23.06 -7.27 -10.15
CA ASN A 136 24.08 -6.36 -10.67
C ASN A 136 25.21 -6.20 -9.62
N PRO A 137 26.28 -5.42 -9.88
CA PRO A 137 27.40 -5.27 -8.94
C PRO A 137 27.00 -4.73 -7.56
N GLU A 138 25.98 -3.89 -7.46
CA GLU A 138 25.48 -3.33 -6.20
C GLU A 138 24.52 -4.27 -5.45
N LEU A 139 23.95 -5.26 -6.18
CA LEU A 139 23.03 -6.28 -5.68
C LEU A 139 23.63 -7.70 -5.85
N PRO A 140 24.70 -8.04 -5.13
CA PRO A 140 25.31 -9.36 -5.18
C PRO A 140 24.41 -10.42 -4.55
N VAL A 141 24.68 -11.69 -4.87
CA VAL A 141 24.05 -12.84 -4.22
C VAL A 141 24.12 -12.71 -2.70
N ASN A 142 23.06 -13.15 -2.03
CA ASN A 142 22.86 -13.02 -0.57
C ASN A 142 22.68 -11.57 -0.06
N LYS A 143 22.67 -10.57 -0.93
CA LYS A 143 22.29 -9.21 -0.52
C LYS A 143 20.85 -9.21 -0.01
N SER A 144 20.64 -8.59 1.14
CA SER A 144 19.31 -8.45 1.74
C SER A 144 19.29 -7.32 2.76
N ILE A 145 18.12 -6.79 2.98
CA ILE A 145 17.79 -5.97 4.15
C ILE A 145 16.63 -6.69 4.85
N LYS A 146 16.88 -7.14 6.07
CA LYS A 146 15.83 -7.69 6.91
C LYS A 146 14.91 -6.56 7.36
N LEU A 147 13.61 -6.70 7.09
CA LEU A 147 12.58 -5.80 7.55
C LEU A 147 11.61 -6.57 8.45
N ASP A 148 11.41 -6.09 9.66
CA ASP A 148 10.36 -6.60 10.52
C ASP A 148 9.02 -5.93 10.15
N SER A 149 7.91 -6.64 10.35
CA SER A 149 6.59 -6.04 10.18
C SER A 149 6.38 -4.90 11.17
N LEU A 150 5.79 -3.81 10.70
CA LEU A 150 5.35 -2.68 11.54
C LEU A 150 4.05 -2.98 12.28
N LEU A 151 3.56 -4.22 12.26
CA LEU A 151 2.28 -4.66 12.82
C LEU A 151 1.07 -3.90 12.24
N ARG A 152 1.23 -3.37 11.06
CA ARG A 152 0.19 -2.69 10.31
C ARG A 152 -0.82 -3.70 9.77
N LEU A 153 -2.11 -3.34 9.74
CA LEU A 153 -3.10 -4.19 9.09
C LEU A 153 -2.78 -4.33 7.59
N GLY A 154 -2.82 -5.54 7.09
CA GLY A 154 -2.82 -5.79 5.66
C GLY A 154 -4.25 -5.83 5.12
N TYR A 155 -4.41 -6.04 3.82
CA TYR A 155 -5.71 -6.17 3.15
C TYR A 155 -5.86 -7.56 2.53
N SER A 156 -7.08 -8.06 2.45
CA SER A 156 -7.36 -9.38 1.88
C SER A 156 -8.84 -9.51 1.52
N ILE A 157 -9.15 -10.50 0.68
CA ILE A 157 -10.54 -10.92 0.49
C ILE A 157 -11.03 -11.71 1.72
N PRO A 158 -12.31 -11.62 2.07
CA PRO A 158 -12.89 -12.27 3.25
C PRO A 158 -12.62 -13.76 3.34
N GLU A 159 -12.68 -14.47 2.20
CA GLU A 159 -12.53 -15.92 2.11
C GLU A 159 -11.15 -16.40 2.60
N ARG A 160 -10.08 -15.65 2.36
CA ARG A 160 -8.70 -16.01 2.82
C ARG A 160 -8.55 -16.00 4.33
N VAL A 161 -9.46 -15.34 5.04
CA VAL A 161 -9.47 -15.33 6.51
C VAL A 161 -10.65 -16.10 7.10
N GLY A 162 -11.38 -16.87 6.27
CA GLY A 162 -12.47 -17.73 6.67
C GLY A 162 -13.78 -16.99 6.93
N ILE A 163 -14.03 -15.91 6.23
CA ILE A 163 -15.30 -15.16 6.20
C ILE A 163 -15.89 -15.30 4.80
N ASN A 164 -17.20 -15.46 4.73
CA ASN A 164 -17.93 -15.46 3.46
C ASN A 164 -18.29 -14.02 3.09
N SER A 165 -17.86 -13.56 1.90
CA SER A 165 -18.15 -12.21 1.41
C SER A 165 -19.64 -11.88 1.30
N SER A 166 -20.48 -12.88 0.96
CA SER A 166 -21.93 -12.69 0.89
C SER A 166 -22.56 -12.35 2.26
N LYS A 167 -21.95 -12.80 3.36
CA LYS A 167 -22.39 -12.41 4.71
C LYS A 167 -22.02 -10.98 5.04
N LEU A 168 -20.86 -10.50 4.57
CA LEU A 168 -20.46 -9.10 4.74
C LEU A 168 -21.36 -8.14 3.94
N ALA A 169 -21.93 -8.58 2.83
CA ALA A 169 -22.92 -7.79 2.08
C ALA A 169 -24.19 -7.46 2.89
N MET A 170 -24.45 -8.17 4.00
CA MET A 170 -25.53 -7.78 4.91
C MET A 170 -25.25 -6.46 5.63
N VAL A 171 -23.98 -6.11 5.82
CA VAL A 171 -23.56 -4.82 6.42
C VAL A 171 -24.02 -3.67 5.55
N ASP A 172 -23.90 -3.78 4.22
CA ASP A 172 -24.38 -2.77 3.28
C ASP A 172 -25.88 -2.47 3.50
N LYS A 173 -26.68 -3.52 3.64
CA LYS A 173 -28.14 -3.38 3.85
C LYS A 173 -28.46 -2.76 5.21
N LEU A 174 -27.77 -3.17 6.27
CA LEU A 174 -28.01 -2.64 7.61
C LEU A 174 -27.68 -1.15 7.70
N VAL A 175 -26.54 -0.75 7.14
CA VAL A 175 -26.13 0.66 7.16
C VAL A 175 -27.05 1.51 6.28
N GLN A 176 -27.40 1.01 5.09
CA GLN A 176 -28.31 1.73 4.19
C GLN A 176 -29.69 1.91 4.81
N ASN A 177 -30.25 0.88 5.47
CA ASN A 177 -31.51 1.00 6.20
C ASN A 177 -31.46 2.06 7.31
N GLY A 178 -30.31 2.19 8.01
CA GLY A 178 -30.12 3.23 9.02
C GLY A 178 -30.15 4.64 8.41
N ILE A 179 -29.50 4.81 7.25
CA ILE A 179 -29.48 6.08 6.52
C ILE A 179 -30.88 6.41 5.99
N ASP A 180 -31.56 5.44 5.35
CA ASP A 180 -32.89 5.63 4.79
C ASP A 180 -33.94 5.92 5.87
N SER A 181 -33.74 5.41 7.08
CA SER A 181 -34.58 5.69 8.26
C SER A 181 -34.18 6.95 9.00
N LEU A 182 -33.26 7.76 8.45
CA LEU A 182 -32.76 9.02 9.06
C LEU A 182 -32.17 8.85 10.47
N MET A 183 -31.61 7.67 10.80
CA MET A 183 -30.96 7.43 12.07
C MET A 183 -29.58 8.15 12.15
N PHE A 184 -28.88 8.21 11.01
CA PHE A 184 -27.63 8.93 10.82
C PHE A 184 -27.44 9.29 9.34
N PRO A 185 -26.71 10.37 9.00
CA PRO A 185 -26.58 10.82 7.60
C PRO A 185 -25.59 9.97 6.81
N GLY A 186 -24.62 9.34 7.47
CA GLY A 186 -23.61 8.49 6.85
C GLY A 186 -22.78 7.75 7.86
N ALA A 187 -21.97 6.80 7.40
CA ALA A 187 -21.13 5.97 8.23
C ALA A 187 -19.89 5.49 7.47
N GLN A 188 -18.80 5.24 8.20
CA GLN A 188 -17.68 4.43 7.73
C GLN A 188 -17.67 3.11 8.49
N VAL A 189 -17.52 2.00 7.78
CA VAL A 189 -17.46 0.66 8.37
C VAL A 189 -16.20 -0.04 7.93
N LEU A 190 -15.40 -0.50 8.90
CA LEU A 190 -14.20 -1.30 8.68
C LEU A 190 -14.32 -2.61 9.46
N VAL A 191 -14.08 -3.74 8.79
CA VAL A 191 -13.96 -5.05 9.43
C VAL A 191 -12.59 -5.64 9.14
N ALA A 192 -11.89 -6.03 10.22
CA ALA A 192 -10.60 -6.72 10.13
C ALA A 192 -10.65 -8.06 10.85
N ARG A 193 -9.95 -9.06 10.31
CA ARG A 193 -9.78 -10.39 10.91
C ARG A 193 -8.37 -10.91 10.63
N LYS A 194 -7.74 -11.52 11.64
CA LYS A 194 -6.37 -12.07 11.56
C LYS A 194 -5.35 -11.07 10.99
N GLY A 195 -5.44 -9.80 11.43
CA GLY A 195 -4.55 -8.73 10.97
C GLY A 195 -4.79 -8.27 9.52
N LYS A 196 -5.92 -8.63 8.90
CA LYS A 196 -6.29 -8.22 7.54
C LYS A 196 -7.62 -7.48 7.55
N VAL A 197 -7.65 -6.31 6.92
CA VAL A 197 -8.90 -5.61 6.57
C VAL A 197 -9.55 -6.40 5.44
N ILE A 198 -10.80 -6.75 5.62
CA ILE A 198 -11.59 -7.57 4.68
C ILE A 198 -12.84 -6.84 4.21
N TYR A 199 -13.10 -5.67 4.78
CA TYR A 199 -14.22 -4.82 4.41
C TYR A 199 -13.89 -3.40 4.89
N SER A 200 -14.01 -2.42 3.99
CA SER A 200 -13.84 -1.00 4.29
C SER A 200 -14.71 -0.21 3.33
N LYS A 201 -15.76 0.41 3.83
CA LYS A 201 -16.70 1.18 3.01
C LYS A 201 -17.22 2.39 3.75
N SER A 202 -17.50 3.44 2.96
CA SER A 202 -18.22 4.64 3.37
C SER A 202 -19.61 4.66 2.76
N PHE A 203 -20.59 5.17 3.48
CA PHE A 203 -22.00 5.23 3.11
C PHE A 203 -22.57 6.60 3.39
N GLY A 204 -23.50 7.07 2.54
CA GLY A 204 -24.25 8.29 2.75
C GLY A 204 -23.42 9.56 2.65
N LYS A 205 -23.67 10.51 3.54
CA LYS A 205 -23.13 11.88 3.51
C LYS A 205 -22.59 12.28 4.87
N PRO A 206 -21.69 13.30 4.95
CA PRO A 206 -21.18 13.81 6.23
C PRO A 206 -22.30 14.41 7.11
N THR A 207 -23.27 15.07 6.48
CA THR A 207 -24.46 15.65 7.13
C THR A 207 -25.68 15.46 6.22
N TYR A 208 -26.88 15.60 6.76
CA TYR A 208 -28.13 15.47 5.95
C TYR A 208 -28.19 16.50 4.81
N ASP A 209 -27.65 17.69 5.00
CA ASP A 209 -27.70 18.77 4.01
C ASP A 209 -26.50 18.77 3.03
N SER A 210 -25.53 17.89 3.25
CA SER A 210 -24.34 17.82 2.39
C SER A 210 -24.71 17.35 0.98
N LYS A 211 -24.09 17.97 -0.02
CA LYS A 211 -24.12 17.51 -1.43
C LYS A 211 -23.05 16.48 -1.73
N GLU A 212 -22.00 16.40 -0.89
CA GLU A 212 -20.88 15.49 -1.05
C GLU A 212 -21.19 14.14 -0.42
N LEU A 213 -20.65 13.08 -1.02
CA LEU A 213 -20.67 11.74 -0.45
C LEU A 213 -19.54 11.60 0.57
N LEU A 214 -19.81 10.83 1.61
CA LEU A 214 -18.81 10.45 2.58
C LEU A 214 -17.80 9.50 1.95
N THR A 215 -16.52 9.75 2.18
CA THR A 215 -15.40 8.91 1.70
C THR A 215 -14.62 8.34 2.88
N ASN A 216 -13.74 7.37 2.62
CA ASN A 216 -12.90 6.77 3.68
C ASN A 216 -11.86 7.76 4.27
N ASP A 217 -11.65 8.91 3.65
CA ASP A 217 -10.72 9.94 4.13
C ASP A 217 -11.34 10.92 5.14
N TYR A 218 -12.65 10.82 5.38
CA TYR A 218 -13.31 11.65 6.39
C TYR A 218 -12.87 11.29 7.81
N ILE A 219 -12.64 12.32 8.61
CA ILE A 219 -12.25 12.20 10.02
C ILE A 219 -13.47 12.42 10.88
N PHE A 220 -13.75 11.47 11.77
CA PHE A 220 -14.83 11.56 12.74
C PHE A 220 -14.32 11.98 14.12
N ASP A 221 -15.15 12.72 14.85
CA ASP A 221 -14.92 12.95 16.27
C ASP A 221 -15.04 11.60 17.02
N LEU A 222 -14.04 11.31 17.85
CA LEU A 222 -14.00 10.09 18.64
C LEU A 222 -15.01 10.09 19.79
N ALA A 223 -15.52 11.26 20.19
CA ALA A 223 -16.49 11.40 21.28
C ALA A 223 -16.08 10.52 22.49
N SER A 224 -16.98 9.66 22.96
CA SER A 224 -16.73 8.79 24.12
C SER A 224 -15.69 7.71 23.92
N LEU A 225 -15.27 7.40 22.69
CA LEU A 225 -14.14 6.51 22.46
C LEU A 225 -12.83 7.08 23.02
N THR A 226 -12.76 8.39 23.26
CA THR A 226 -11.64 9.04 23.96
C THR A 226 -11.38 8.40 25.34
N LYS A 227 -12.43 7.93 26.03
CA LYS A 227 -12.28 7.22 27.33
C LYS A 227 -11.43 5.95 27.20
N ILE A 228 -11.59 5.22 26.10
CA ILE A 228 -10.89 3.94 25.85
C ILE A 228 -9.53 4.20 25.21
N LEU A 229 -9.44 5.14 24.26
CA LEU A 229 -8.23 5.36 23.48
C LEU A 229 -7.21 6.31 24.14
N SER A 230 -7.65 7.13 25.07
CA SER A 230 -6.79 8.09 25.79
C SER A 230 -6.78 7.83 27.28
N THR A 231 -7.92 7.96 27.97
CA THR A 231 -7.97 7.90 29.44
C THR A 231 -7.53 6.54 29.97
N LEU A 232 -8.07 5.44 29.43
CA LEU A 232 -7.77 4.09 29.90
C LEU A 232 -6.28 3.73 29.77
N PRO A 233 -5.59 3.95 28.63
CA PRO A 233 -4.16 3.67 28.52
C PRO A 233 -3.30 4.48 29.49
N ILE A 234 -3.68 5.73 29.78
CA ILE A 234 -2.99 6.57 30.76
C ILE A 234 -3.14 5.97 32.17
N VAL A 235 -4.35 5.57 32.54
CA VAL A 235 -4.62 4.92 33.83
C VAL A 235 -3.84 3.61 33.97
N MET A 236 -3.84 2.76 32.92
CA MET A 236 -3.04 1.53 32.89
C MET A 236 -1.54 1.82 33.08
N LYS A 237 -1.03 2.88 32.43
CA LYS A 237 0.38 3.27 32.56
C LYS A 237 0.70 3.81 33.96
N MET A 238 -0.21 4.53 34.57
CA MET A 238 -0.04 5.01 35.96
C MET A 238 -0.06 3.86 36.96
N GLU A 239 -0.90 2.86 36.75
CA GLU A 239 -0.96 1.65 37.58
C GLU A 239 0.35 0.84 37.43
N GLU A 240 0.78 0.58 36.18
CA GLU A 240 2.06 -0.09 35.90
C GLU A 240 3.26 0.61 36.60
N GLN A 241 3.22 1.96 36.71
CA GLN A 241 4.24 2.75 37.39
C GLN A 241 4.05 2.84 38.90
N GLY A 242 3.05 2.17 39.46
CA GLY A 242 2.73 2.23 40.89
C GLY A 242 2.24 3.59 41.40
N LYS A 243 1.82 4.50 40.50
CA LYS A 243 1.31 5.83 40.84
C LYS A 243 -0.13 5.82 41.35
N ILE A 244 -0.89 4.80 40.95
CA ILE A 244 -2.25 4.54 41.39
C ILE A 244 -2.38 3.04 41.68
N SER A 245 -3.38 2.67 42.50
CA SER A 245 -3.75 1.27 42.76
C SER A 245 -5.22 1.07 42.47
N LEU A 246 -5.56 0.00 41.78
CA LEU A 246 -6.97 -0.37 41.49
C LEU A 246 -7.68 -1.00 42.69
N ASN A 247 -6.94 -1.32 43.76
CA ASN A 247 -7.46 -1.99 44.97
C ASN A 247 -7.60 -1.03 46.18
N GLN A 248 -7.63 0.26 45.92
CA GLN A 248 -7.86 1.28 46.99
C GLN A 248 -9.23 1.90 46.87
#